data_0f9fd46fbd8a52968f69b28c8fbfbb5d
#
_entry.id   0f9fd46fbd8a52968f69b28c8fbfbb5d
#
_cell.length_a   1.000
_cell.length_b   1.000
_cell.length_c   1.000
_cell.angle_alpha   90.00
_cell.angle_beta   90.00
_cell.angle_gamma   90.00
#
_symmetry.space_group_name_H-M   'P 1'
#
loop_
_entity.id
_entity.type
_entity.pdbx_description
1 polymer ?
#
loop_
_entity_poly.entity_id
_entity_poly.type
_entity_poly.pdbx_seq_one_letter_code
_entity_poly.pdbx_strand_id
1 'polypeptide(L)'
;YTLPEDDWSHKGSALDFDDAAWYKTLAKAFKLDELIHKHSTIMDKYDPEKKIGLICDEWGTWYDVEPGTNPGFLYQQSTMRDALVAGLSLNIFNKHCDRVKMANIAQLINVLQAVILTEGPKMLRTPTYHVFHMYKYHQDADLVESYIDGVEQIGEDEKFKVPNLQESASVDKDGVVTITLNNLSIDKAEEVEIAFAECDPKHVTAAILTNDTVSYTHLRAHE
;
A
#
# COMPACT_ATOMS: atom_id res chain seq x y z
N TYR A 1 0.72 -2.98 -12.50
CA TYR A 1 1.96 -2.87 -11.73
C TYR A 1 2.38 -1.41 -11.58
N THR A 2 3.08 -1.11 -10.48
CA THR A 2 3.63 0.20 -10.18
C THR A 2 5.14 0.19 -10.39
N LEU A 3 5.64 1.10 -11.22
CA LEU A 3 7.07 1.29 -11.48
C LEU A 3 7.39 2.79 -11.60
N PRO A 4 8.58 3.26 -11.13
CA PRO A 4 8.93 4.66 -11.16
C PRO A 4 9.11 5.17 -12.62
N GLU A 5 9.69 4.38 -13.50
CA GLU A 5 9.87 4.77 -14.89
C GLU A 5 8.71 4.34 -15.79
N ASP A 6 8.53 5.02 -16.93
CA ASP A 6 7.48 4.70 -17.91
C ASP A 6 7.99 3.78 -19.02
N ASP A 7 9.05 3.04 -18.76
CA ASP A 7 9.72 2.17 -19.70
C ASP A 7 9.83 0.74 -19.14
N TRP A 8 9.20 -0.21 -19.82
CA TRP A 8 9.26 -1.62 -19.45
C TRP A 8 10.64 -2.26 -19.60
N SER A 9 11.51 -1.67 -20.41
CA SER A 9 12.89 -2.10 -20.56
C SER A 9 13.82 -1.54 -19.49
N HIS A 10 13.38 -0.47 -18.80
CA HIS A 10 14.09 0.20 -17.71
C HIS A 10 13.09 0.72 -16.69
N LYS A 11 12.77 -0.12 -15.70
CA LYS A 11 11.73 0.15 -14.71
C LYS A 11 12.20 0.95 -13.51
N GLY A 12 13.51 1.10 -13.38
CA GLY A 12 14.16 1.72 -12.23
C GLY A 12 14.59 0.75 -11.15
N SER A 13 15.55 1.17 -10.33
CA SER A 13 16.13 0.34 -9.27
C SER A 13 15.18 0.21 -8.07
N ALA A 14 15.21 -0.96 -7.44
CA ALA A 14 14.55 -1.19 -6.16
C ALA A 14 15.27 -0.50 -5.00
N LEU A 15 16.61 -0.36 -5.06
CA LEU A 15 17.45 0.16 -3.97
C LEU A 15 18.03 1.54 -4.24
N ASP A 16 18.48 1.79 -5.47
CA ASP A 16 19.13 3.05 -5.87
C ASP A 16 18.07 3.98 -6.44
N PHE A 17 17.48 4.81 -5.58
CA PHE A 17 16.45 5.77 -5.93
C PHE A 17 16.57 7.03 -5.08
N ASP A 18 16.21 8.15 -5.66
CA ASP A 18 16.12 9.46 -5.02
C ASP A 18 14.68 9.76 -4.55
N ASP A 19 14.50 10.93 -3.95
CA ASP A 19 13.21 11.41 -3.45
C ASP A 19 12.20 11.58 -4.59
N ALA A 20 12.66 11.99 -5.77
CA ALA A 20 11.79 12.12 -6.94
C ALA A 20 11.23 10.77 -7.38
N ALA A 21 12.05 9.72 -7.43
CA ALA A 21 11.62 8.36 -7.73
C ALA A 21 10.70 7.78 -6.64
N TRP A 22 10.92 8.13 -5.36
CA TRP A 22 10.02 7.81 -4.26
C TRP A 22 8.62 8.34 -4.52
N TYR A 23 8.47 9.66 -4.66
CA TYR A 23 7.16 10.30 -4.86
C TYR A 23 6.52 9.89 -6.18
N LYS A 24 7.29 9.74 -7.26
CA LYS A 24 6.80 9.25 -8.55
C LYS A 24 6.21 7.84 -8.44
N THR A 25 6.85 6.95 -7.69
CA THR A 25 6.32 5.59 -7.44
C THR A 25 4.99 5.64 -6.67
N LEU A 26 4.93 6.42 -5.59
CA LEU A 26 3.70 6.56 -4.80
C LEU A 26 2.57 7.20 -5.62
N ALA A 27 2.86 8.26 -6.37
CA ALA A 27 1.87 8.92 -7.24
C ALA A 27 1.32 7.97 -8.31
N LYS A 28 2.15 7.10 -8.85
CA LYS A 28 1.70 6.07 -9.79
C LYS A 28 0.85 5.00 -9.13
N ALA A 29 1.12 4.64 -7.87
CA ALA A 29 0.27 3.73 -7.11
C ALA A 29 -1.14 4.32 -6.88
N PHE A 30 -1.26 5.63 -6.68
CA PHE A 30 -2.55 6.32 -6.57
C PHE A 30 -3.43 6.21 -7.84
N LYS A 31 -2.85 5.96 -9.02
CA LYS A 31 -3.64 5.72 -10.23
C LYS A 31 -4.59 4.52 -10.12
N LEU A 32 -4.33 3.64 -9.16
CA LEU A 32 -5.21 2.51 -8.85
C LEU A 32 -6.61 2.98 -8.45
N ASP A 33 -6.72 4.04 -7.65
CA ASP A 33 -8.01 4.64 -7.26
C ASP A 33 -8.82 5.11 -8.48
N GLU A 34 -8.17 5.85 -9.37
CA GLU A 34 -8.79 6.31 -10.61
C GLU A 34 -9.25 5.15 -11.51
N LEU A 35 -8.41 4.11 -11.64
CA LEU A 35 -8.71 2.93 -12.45
C LEU A 35 -9.93 2.18 -11.89
N ILE A 36 -9.95 1.92 -10.59
CA ILE A 36 -11.08 1.23 -9.93
C ILE A 36 -12.35 2.06 -10.10
N HIS A 37 -12.28 3.36 -9.85
CA HIS A 37 -13.44 4.26 -10.02
C HIS A 37 -14.01 4.23 -11.44
N LYS A 38 -13.16 4.34 -12.46
CA LYS A 38 -13.56 4.30 -13.87
C LYS A 38 -14.20 2.96 -14.24
N HIS A 39 -13.59 1.85 -13.86
CA HIS A 39 -14.14 0.51 -14.12
C HIS A 39 -15.45 0.29 -13.37
N SER A 40 -15.54 0.67 -12.10
CA SER A 40 -16.76 0.58 -11.30
C SER A 40 -17.90 1.37 -11.93
N THR A 41 -17.63 2.61 -12.38
CA THR A 41 -18.65 3.45 -13.07
C THR A 41 -19.20 2.78 -14.35
N ILE A 42 -18.33 2.11 -15.10
CA ILE A 42 -18.78 1.35 -16.29
C ILE A 42 -19.62 0.14 -15.85
N MET A 43 -19.15 -0.60 -14.85
CA MET A 43 -19.87 -1.77 -14.32
C MET A 43 -21.24 -1.39 -13.75
N ASP A 44 -21.37 -0.27 -13.04
CA ASP A 44 -22.62 0.21 -12.45
C ASP A 44 -23.71 0.45 -13.48
N LYS A 45 -23.34 0.76 -14.72
CA LYS A 45 -24.30 0.89 -15.84
C LYS A 45 -24.99 -0.44 -16.19
N TYR A 46 -24.30 -1.57 -15.99
CA TYR A 46 -24.79 -2.92 -16.37
C TYR A 46 -25.17 -3.76 -15.14
N ASP A 47 -24.62 -3.43 -13.98
CA ASP A 47 -24.83 -4.11 -12.70
C ASP A 47 -24.95 -3.07 -11.58
N PRO A 48 -26.05 -2.29 -11.54
CA PRO A 48 -26.24 -1.21 -10.56
C PRO A 48 -26.37 -1.72 -9.12
N GLU A 49 -26.77 -2.99 -8.94
CA GLU A 49 -26.85 -3.62 -7.60
C GLU A 49 -25.51 -4.16 -7.11
N LYS A 50 -24.41 -3.97 -7.89
CA LYS A 50 -23.06 -4.39 -7.56
C LYS A 50 -22.91 -5.87 -7.19
N LYS A 51 -23.66 -6.75 -7.87
CA LYS A 51 -23.60 -8.20 -7.67
C LYS A 51 -22.34 -8.84 -8.24
N ILE A 52 -21.73 -8.21 -9.26
CA ILE A 52 -20.51 -8.67 -9.91
C ILE A 52 -19.33 -7.94 -9.28
N GLY A 53 -18.46 -8.69 -8.60
CA GLY A 53 -17.25 -8.13 -8.00
C GLY A 53 -16.17 -7.77 -9.01
N LEU A 54 -15.43 -6.70 -8.75
CA LEU A 54 -14.19 -6.38 -9.44
C LEU A 54 -13.03 -7.09 -8.72
N ILE A 55 -12.21 -7.76 -9.49
CA ILE A 55 -11.01 -8.45 -8.99
C ILE A 55 -9.78 -7.76 -9.58
N CYS A 56 -8.85 -7.34 -8.72
CA CYS A 56 -7.52 -6.93 -9.13
C CYS A 56 -6.59 -8.14 -9.07
N ASP A 57 -6.40 -8.81 -10.22
CA ASP A 57 -5.70 -10.09 -10.29
C ASP A 57 -4.24 -9.99 -9.88
N GLU A 58 -3.59 -8.86 -10.19
CA GLU A 58 -2.19 -8.62 -9.86
C GLU A 58 -1.96 -7.13 -9.60
N TRP A 59 -1.29 -6.82 -8.50
CA TRP A 59 -0.83 -5.46 -8.19
C TRP A 59 0.49 -5.51 -7.42
N GLY A 60 1.17 -4.38 -7.32
CA GLY A 60 2.43 -4.24 -6.60
C GLY A 60 3.49 -3.53 -7.46
N THR A 61 4.68 -3.40 -6.90
CA THR A 61 5.82 -2.80 -7.57
C THR A 61 6.51 -3.78 -8.51
N TRP A 62 7.03 -3.25 -9.61
CA TRP A 62 7.88 -4.00 -10.52
C TRP A 62 9.08 -3.14 -10.95
N TYR A 63 10.24 -3.45 -10.39
CA TYR A 63 11.51 -2.78 -10.69
C TYR A 63 12.38 -3.62 -11.64
N ASP A 64 13.52 -3.08 -12.02
CA ASP A 64 14.57 -3.87 -12.65
C ASP A 64 15.04 -4.95 -11.67
N VAL A 65 15.39 -6.14 -12.19
CA VAL A 65 15.87 -7.23 -11.35
C VAL A 65 17.20 -6.85 -10.67
N GLU A 66 17.41 -7.37 -9.47
CA GLU A 66 18.66 -7.13 -8.76
C GLU A 66 19.87 -7.60 -9.56
N PRO A 67 20.92 -6.77 -9.66
CA PRO A 67 22.15 -7.11 -10.36
C PRO A 67 22.76 -8.43 -9.86
N GLY A 68 23.19 -9.28 -10.79
CA GLY A 68 23.81 -10.58 -10.47
C GLY A 68 22.79 -11.71 -10.22
N THR A 69 21.49 -11.44 -10.28
CA THR A 69 20.45 -12.47 -10.18
C THR A 69 20.00 -12.93 -11.58
N ASN A 70 19.30 -14.06 -11.64
CA ASN A 70 18.71 -14.53 -12.89
C ASN A 70 17.50 -13.64 -13.25
N PRO A 71 17.54 -12.91 -14.39
CA PRO A 71 16.48 -11.97 -14.76
C PRO A 71 15.11 -12.63 -14.96
N GLY A 72 15.08 -13.92 -15.30
CA GLY A 72 13.83 -14.66 -15.47
C GLY A 72 13.10 -14.95 -14.16
N PHE A 73 13.76 -14.78 -13.01
CA PHE A 73 13.12 -14.99 -11.69
C PHE A 73 12.52 -13.72 -11.11
N LEU A 74 12.72 -12.58 -11.75
CA LEU A 74 12.12 -11.29 -11.38
C LEU A 74 12.34 -10.92 -9.91
N TYR A 75 13.53 -11.23 -9.37
CA TYR A 75 13.89 -10.91 -8.00
C TYR A 75 14.20 -9.42 -7.90
N GLN A 76 13.55 -8.73 -6.97
CA GLN A 76 13.85 -7.37 -6.57
C GLN A 76 13.88 -7.27 -5.04
N GLN A 77 14.70 -6.36 -4.52
CA GLN A 77 14.80 -6.11 -3.10
C GLN A 77 13.60 -5.28 -2.62
N SER A 78 12.94 -5.71 -1.55
CA SER A 78 11.83 -4.97 -0.94
C SER A 78 12.33 -3.92 0.05
N THR A 79 11.74 -2.72 0.02
CA THR A 79 12.09 -1.56 0.86
C THR A 79 10.86 -0.96 1.54
N MET A 80 11.03 0.14 2.29
CA MET A 80 9.91 0.91 2.85
C MET A 80 9.02 1.54 1.77
N ARG A 81 9.57 1.83 0.57
CA ARG A 81 8.79 2.29 -0.57
C ARG A 81 7.74 1.24 -0.99
N ASP A 82 8.12 -0.04 -1.00
CA ASP A 82 7.19 -1.15 -1.28
C ASP A 82 6.13 -1.29 -0.17
N ALA A 83 6.52 -1.12 1.08
CA ALA A 83 5.56 -1.13 2.20
C ALA A 83 4.50 -0.04 2.05
N LEU A 84 4.91 1.18 1.67
CA LEU A 84 3.97 2.28 1.45
C LEU A 84 3.10 2.07 0.22
N VAL A 85 3.64 1.53 -0.89
CA VAL A 85 2.83 1.13 -2.04
C VAL A 85 1.80 0.08 -1.63
N ALA A 86 2.18 -0.89 -0.80
CA ALA A 86 1.24 -1.89 -0.29
C ALA A 86 0.17 -1.27 0.60
N GLY A 87 0.55 -0.47 1.59
CA GLY A 87 -0.40 0.19 2.50
C GLY A 87 -1.38 1.10 1.75
N LEU A 88 -0.86 1.94 0.85
CA LEU A 88 -1.65 2.82 0.00
C LEU A 88 -2.65 2.04 -0.85
N SER A 89 -2.20 0.98 -1.52
CA SER A 89 -3.05 0.16 -2.38
C SER A 89 -4.14 -0.55 -1.57
N LEU A 90 -3.81 -1.10 -0.40
CA LEU A 90 -4.78 -1.77 0.47
C LEU A 90 -5.83 -0.79 1.01
N ASN A 91 -5.45 0.44 1.39
CA ASN A 91 -6.42 1.46 1.78
C ASN A 91 -7.36 1.84 0.63
N ILE A 92 -6.85 1.93 -0.61
CA ILE A 92 -7.68 2.16 -1.80
C ILE A 92 -8.66 0.99 -1.98
N PHE A 93 -8.21 -0.25 -1.90
CA PHE A 93 -9.09 -1.41 -2.01
C PHE A 93 -10.18 -1.43 -0.92
N ASN A 94 -9.82 -1.08 0.32
CA ASN A 94 -10.78 -0.96 1.42
C ASN A 94 -11.86 0.08 1.11
N LYS A 95 -11.47 1.26 0.63
CA LYS A 95 -12.42 2.34 0.28
C LYS A 95 -13.33 1.99 -0.91
N HIS A 96 -12.95 1.03 -1.74
CA HIS A 96 -13.74 0.51 -2.86
C HIS A 96 -14.33 -0.88 -2.61
N CYS A 97 -14.47 -1.32 -1.35
CA CYS A 97 -14.92 -2.66 -0.99
C CYS A 97 -16.36 -2.98 -1.43
N ASP A 98 -17.15 -1.97 -1.77
CA ASP A 98 -18.47 -2.14 -2.38
C ASP A 98 -18.41 -2.87 -3.74
N ARG A 99 -17.34 -2.66 -4.50
CA ARG A 99 -17.11 -3.26 -5.81
C ARG A 99 -15.90 -4.20 -5.85
N VAL A 100 -14.78 -3.86 -5.22
CA VAL A 100 -13.57 -4.69 -5.17
C VAL A 100 -13.77 -5.83 -4.17
N LYS A 101 -13.69 -7.07 -4.64
CA LYS A 101 -13.91 -8.27 -3.81
C LYS A 101 -12.65 -9.11 -3.62
N MET A 102 -11.61 -8.87 -4.42
CA MET A 102 -10.33 -9.55 -4.30
C MET A 102 -9.23 -8.70 -4.91
N ALA A 103 -8.06 -8.67 -4.28
CA ALA A 103 -6.87 -8.02 -4.79
C ALA A 103 -5.62 -8.84 -4.44
N ASN A 104 -4.88 -9.30 -5.46
CA ASN A 104 -3.78 -10.25 -5.29
C ASN A 104 -2.45 -9.55 -5.47
N ILE A 105 -1.63 -9.54 -4.43
CA ILE A 105 -0.25 -9.02 -4.52
C ILE A 105 0.60 -9.90 -5.42
N ALA A 106 1.43 -9.33 -6.22
CA ALA A 106 2.41 -10.04 -7.02
C ALA A 106 3.83 -9.82 -6.48
N GLN A 107 4.39 -10.85 -5.77
CA GLN A 107 3.79 -12.15 -5.51
C GLN A 107 4.04 -12.59 -4.05
N LEU A 108 3.65 -13.84 -3.71
CA LEU A 108 3.78 -14.32 -2.33
C LEU A 108 5.24 -14.57 -1.94
N ILE A 109 6.02 -15.26 -2.79
CA ILE A 109 7.38 -15.74 -2.44
C ILE A 109 8.37 -15.41 -3.57
N ASN A 110 9.49 -14.78 -3.20
CA ASN A 110 10.72 -14.59 -3.99
C ASN A 110 10.59 -13.80 -5.31
N VAL A 111 9.42 -13.39 -5.73
CA VAL A 111 9.17 -12.78 -7.05
C VAL A 111 8.53 -11.40 -6.88
N LEU A 112 9.04 -10.41 -7.59
CA LEU A 112 8.52 -9.04 -7.60
C LEU A 112 8.41 -8.46 -6.18
N GLN A 113 7.28 -7.83 -5.83
CA GLN A 113 7.02 -7.36 -4.47
C GLN A 113 6.66 -8.53 -3.55
N ALA A 114 7.63 -9.41 -3.31
CA ALA A 114 7.42 -10.61 -2.51
C ALA A 114 7.05 -10.30 -1.07
N VAL A 115 6.03 -11.01 -0.57
CA VAL A 115 5.63 -10.94 0.84
C VAL A 115 6.67 -11.64 1.73
N ILE A 116 7.23 -12.75 1.23
CA ILE A 116 8.21 -13.58 1.93
C ILE A 116 9.38 -13.86 0.98
N LEU A 117 10.60 -13.80 1.50
CA LEU A 117 11.80 -14.28 0.83
C LEU A 117 12.29 -15.57 1.48
N THR A 118 12.74 -16.53 0.67
CA THR A 118 13.28 -17.80 1.12
C THR A 118 14.56 -18.14 0.40
N GLU A 119 15.51 -18.74 1.13
CA GLU A 119 16.75 -19.31 0.58
C GLU A 119 17.09 -20.60 1.33
N GLY A 120 16.90 -21.76 0.72
CA GLY A 120 17.04 -23.05 1.38
C GLY A 120 16.13 -23.13 2.62
N PRO A 121 16.69 -23.40 3.82
CA PRO A 121 15.89 -23.47 5.06
C PRO A 121 15.60 -22.10 5.70
N LYS A 122 16.11 -21.00 5.13
CA LYS A 122 15.95 -19.65 5.68
C LYS A 122 14.71 -18.98 5.13
N MET A 123 14.09 -18.14 5.95
CA MET A 123 12.92 -17.33 5.58
C MET A 123 13.10 -15.91 6.15
N LEU A 124 12.72 -14.91 5.35
CA LEU A 124 12.64 -13.50 5.73
C LEU A 124 11.23 -12.97 5.45
N ARG A 125 10.66 -12.25 6.38
CA ARG A 125 9.44 -11.45 6.19
C ARG A 125 9.84 -10.08 5.66
N THR A 126 9.27 -9.70 4.51
CA THR A 126 9.56 -8.41 3.88
C THR A 126 8.78 -7.27 4.55
N PRO A 127 9.09 -5.99 4.26
CA PRO A 127 8.24 -4.86 4.63
C PRO A 127 6.77 -5.05 4.22
N THR A 128 6.54 -5.58 3.04
CA THR A 128 5.20 -5.89 2.53
C THR A 128 4.46 -6.91 3.41
N TYR A 129 5.16 -7.93 3.96
CA TYR A 129 4.56 -8.86 4.92
C TYR A 129 4.00 -8.14 6.15
N HIS A 130 4.76 -7.20 6.70
CA HIS A 130 4.33 -6.48 7.90
C HIS A 130 3.11 -5.61 7.63
N VAL A 131 3.02 -5.00 6.45
CA VAL A 131 1.81 -4.29 6.02
C VAL A 131 0.61 -5.22 5.99
N PHE A 132 0.68 -6.36 5.30
CA PHE A 132 -0.41 -7.35 5.28
C PHE A 132 -0.79 -7.82 6.68
N HIS A 133 0.20 -8.03 7.55
CA HIS A 133 -0.05 -8.43 8.93
C HIS A 133 -0.81 -7.36 9.73
N MET A 134 -0.52 -6.07 9.51
CA MET A 134 -1.25 -4.95 10.12
C MET A 134 -2.66 -4.81 9.55
N TYR A 135 -2.83 -4.99 8.24
CA TYR A 135 -4.10 -4.82 7.53
C TYR A 135 -5.09 -5.98 7.69
N LYS A 136 -4.66 -7.12 8.24
CA LYS A 136 -5.52 -8.32 8.42
C LYS A 136 -6.82 -8.05 9.20
N TYR A 137 -6.82 -7.01 10.04
CA TYR A 137 -7.98 -6.65 10.85
C TYR A 137 -9.10 -5.94 10.07
N HIS A 138 -8.83 -5.51 8.84
CA HIS A 138 -9.88 -5.04 7.93
C HIS A 138 -10.63 -6.19 7.24
N GLN A 139 -10.11 -7.42 7.33
CA GLN A 139 -10.73 -8.58 6.72
C GLN A 139 -12.07 -8.89 7.42
N ASP A 140 -13.14 -9.09 6.62
CA ASP A 140 -14.50 -9.36 7.09
C ASP A 140 -15.07 -8.29 8.05
N ALA A 141 -14.56 -7.06 7.96
CA ALA A 141 -15.04 -5.89 8.70
C ALA A 141 -15.82 -4.95 7.78
N ASP A 142 -16.67 -4.11 8.36
CA ASP A 142 -17.43 -3.11 7.64
C ASP A 142 -16.60 -1.82 7.49
N LEU A 143 -16.59 -1.24 6.28
CA LEU A 143 -15.92 0.04 6.03
C LEU A 143 -16.56 1.14 6.87
N VAL A 144 -15.74 1.93 7.55
CA VAL A 144 -16.14 3.16 8.24
C VAL A 144 -15.77 4.35 7.38
N GLU A 145 -16.70 5.29 7.19
CA GLU A 145 -16.40 6.54 6.51
C GLU A 145 -15.36 7.32 7.30
N SER A 146 -14.27 7.68 6.65
CA SER A 146 -13.14 8.38 7.26
C SER A 146 -12.50 9.34 6.27
N TYR A 147 -11.94 10.42 6.78
CA TYR A 147 -11.18 11.40 6.00
C TYR A 147 -10.14 12.09 6.88
N ILE A 148 -9.13 12.64 6.26
CA ILE A 148 -8.10 13.44 6.92
C ILE A 148 -8.31 14.90 6.53
N ASP A 149 -8.45 15.77 7.52
CA ASP A 149 -8.44 17.22 7.32
C ASP A 149 -7.00 17.75 7.34
N GLY A 150 -6.71 18.80 6.59
CA GLY A 150 -5.40 19.44 6.54
C GLY A 150 -4.33 18.66 5.77
N VAL A 151 -4.71 17.78 4.85
CA VAL A 151 -3.78 17.05 3.99
C VAL A 151 -3.00 17.99 3.09
N GLU A 152 -1.66 17.89 3.14
CA GLU A 152 -0.74 18.63 2.28
C GLU A 152 -0.36 17.78 1.05
N GLN A 153 -0.15 18.44 -0.09
CA GLN A 153 0.40 17.79 -1.28
C GLN A 153 1.93 17.92 -1.26
N ILE A 154 2.63 16.80 -1.20
CA ILE A 154 4.09 16.71 -1.10
C ILE A 154 4.70 16.04 -2.32
N GLY A 155 5.97 16.28 -2.57
CA GLY A 155 6.74 15.79 -3.71
C GLY A 155 7.37 16.92 -4.50
N GLU A 156 8.47 16.63 -5.19
CA GLU A 156 9.27 17.62 -5.90
C GLU A 156 8.65 18.02 -7.25
N ASP A 157 8.09 17.06 -7.99
CA ASP A 157 7.47 17.29 -9.31
C ASP A 157 5.95 17.46 -9.16
N GLU A 158 5.43 18.59 -9.67
CA GLU A 158 3.98 18.89 -9.67
C GLU A 158 3.10 17.77 -10.26
N LYS A 159 3.64 16.94 -11.16
CA LYS A 159 2.91 15.82 -11.77
C LYS A 159 2.82 14.60 -10.87
N PHE A 160 3.68 14.51 -9.87
CA PHE A 160 3.85 13.35 -9.00
C PHE A 160 3.68 13.69 -7.52
N LYS A 161 2.96 14.78 -7.22
CA LYS A 161 2.56 15.09 -5.86
C LYS A 161 1.60 14.03 -5.32
N VAL A 162 1.74 13.75 -4.03
CA VAL A 162 0.89 12.84 -3.26
C VAL A 162 0.43 13.52 -1.98
N PRO A 163 -0.69 13.11 -1.38
CA PRO A 163 -1.03 13.57 -0.05
C PRO A 163 0.04 13.12 0.94
N ASN A 164 0.36 13.95 1.95
CA ASN A 164 1.31 13.55 3.00
C ASN A 164 0.80 12.38 3.84
N LEU A 165 -0.52 12.28 4.00
CA LEU A 165 -1.20 11.22 4.77
C LEU A 165 -2.31 10.57 3.95
N GLN A 166 -2.51 9.26 4.19
CA GLN A 166 -3.56 8.49 3.54
C GLN A 166 -4.03 7.38 4.49
N GLU A 167 -5.32 7.09 4.54
CA GLU A 167 -5.93 6.23 5.54
C GLU A 167 -7.06 5.35 4.99
N SER A 168 -7.45 4.34 5.77
CA SER A 168 -8.76 3.71 5.74
C SER A 168 -9.15 3.24 7.14
N ALA A 169 -10.45 3.13 7.39
CA ALA A 169 -10.99 2.67 8.67
C ALA A 169 -12.06 1.60 8.46
N SER A 170 -12.15 0.68 9.40
CA SER A 170 -13.20 -0.34 9.44
C SER A 170 -13.61 -0.68 10.86
N VAL A 171 -14.78 -1.29 11.02
CA VAL A 171 -15.28 -1.83 12.29
C VAL A 171 -15.62 -3.30 12.11
N ASP A 172 -15.13 -4.13 13.01
CA ASP A 172 -15.45 -5.56 12.99
C ASP A 172 -16.76 -5.85 13.74
N LYS A 173 -17.20 -7.11 13.68
CA LYS A 173 -18.41 -7.60 14.35
C LYS A 173 -18.41 -7.45 15.88
N ASP A 174 -17.25 -7.29 16.49
CA ASP A 174 -17.07 -7.15 17.94
C ASP A 174 -17.00 -5.65 18.35
N GLY A 175 -17.15 -4.74 17.37
CA GLY A 175 -17.12 -3.29 17.55
C GLY A 175 -15.72 -2.71 17.67
N VAL A 176 -14.69 -3.46 17.28
CA VAL A 176 -13.31 -2.97 17.28
C VAL A 176 -13.08 -2.16 16.00
N VAL A 177 -12.72 -0.90 16.17
CA VAL A 177 -12.35 -0.02 15.04
C VAL A 177 -10.87 -0.18 14.73
N THR A 178 -10.57 -0.49 13.50
CA THR A 178 -9.21 -0.54 12.96
C THR A 178 -8.99 0.65 12.02
N ILE A 179 -7.94 1.42 12.26
CA ILE A 179 -7.51 2.53 11.40
C ILE A 179 -6.11 2.20 10.91
N THR A 180 -5.91 2.24 9.60
CA THR A 180 -4.59 2.17 8.97
C THR A 180 -4.23 3.51 8.39
N LEU A 181 -3.08 4.03 8.77
CA LEU A 181 -2.59 5.35 8.39
C LEU A 181 -1.21 5.22 7.76
N ASN A 182 -1.02 5.81 6.60
CA ASN A 182 0.26 5.89 5.90
C ASN A 182 0.76 7.34 5.92
N ASN A 183 1.96 7.56 6.46
CA ASN A 183 2.71 8.80 6.25
C ASN A 183 3.58 8.60 5.00
N LEU A 184 3.30 9.36 3.95
CA LEU A 184 3.96 9.25 2.65
C LEU A 184 5.19 10.15 2.52
N SER A 185 5.44 11.02 3.51
CA SER A 185 6.65 11.83 3.56
C SER A 185 7.90 10.97 3.81
N ILE A 186 8.97 11.27 3.09
CA ILE A 186 10.23 10.56 3.23
C ILE A 186 11.00 10.98 4.49
N ASP A 187 10.78 12.19 4.98
CA ASP A 187 11.60 12.82 6.02
C ASP A 187 10.81 13.53 7.14
N LYS A 188 9.48 13.69 6.99
CA LYS A 188 8.67 14.45 7.93
C LYS A 188 7.76 13.54 8.75
N ALA A 189 7.83 13.65 10.06
CA ALA A 189 6.84 13.07 10.97
C ALA A 189 5.59 13.95 11.01
N GLU A 190 4.42 13.31 11.08
CA GLU A 190 3.13 14.00 11.18
C GLU A 190 2.48 13.70 12.52
N GLU A 191 1.90 14.74 13.15
CA GLU A 191 1.07 14.62 14.32
C GLU A 191 -0.40 14.53 13.89
N VAL A 192 -1.09 13.49 14.32
CA VAL A 192 -2.47 13.21 13.89
C VAL A 192 -3.37 13.12 15.11
N GLU A 193 -4.42 13.93 15.16
CA GLU A 193 -5.52 13.80 16.10
C GLU A 193 -6.63 12.95 15.47
N ILE A 194 -7.08 11.92 16.19
CA ILE A 194 -8.16 11.04 15.74
C ILE A 194 -9.44 11.38 16.51
N ALA A 195 -10.46 11.87 15.78
CA ALA A 195 -11.77 12.16 16.32
C ALA A 195 -12.80 11.12 15.85
N PHE A 196 -13.65 10.69 16.77
CA PHE A 196 -14.77 9.80 16.49
C PHE A 196 -16.09 10.56 16.61
N ALA A 197 -16.96 10.45 15.61
CA ALA A 197 -18.24 11.16 15.61
C ALA A 197 -19.28 10.54 16.57
N GLU A 198 -19.23 9.21 16.76
CA GLU A 198 -20.31 8.46 17.41
C GLU A 198 -19.85 7.59 18.58
N CYS A 199 -18.57 7.55 18.89
CA CYS A 199 -18.07 6.75 20.01
C CYS A 199 -16.84 7.37 20.67
N ASP A 200 -16.61 6.99 21.94
CA ASP A 200 -15.38 7.28 22.67
C ASP A 200 -14.60 5.98 22.87
N PRO A 201 -13.42 5.83 22.28
CA PRO A 201 -12.62 4.62 22.43
C PRO A 201 -12.14 4.48 23.89
N LYS A 202 -12.35 3.30 24.48
CA LYS A 202 -11.91 3.01 25.88
C LYS A 202 -10.48 2.54 25.94
N HIS A 203 -10.01 1.88 24.89
CA HIS A 203 -8.67 1.35 24.76
C HIS A 203 -8.17 1.59 23.35
N VAL A 204 -6.92 1.99 23.25
CA VAL A 204 -6.23 2.18 21.97
C VAL A 204 -4.94 1.38 22.03
N THR A 205 -4.67 0.63 20.97
CA THR A 205 -3.38 0.00 20.71
C THR A 205 -2.86 0.48 19.37
N ALA A 206 -1.57 0.63 19.22
CA ALA A 206 -0.96 1.05 17.96
C ALA A 206 0.23 0.16 17.62
N ALA A 207 0.40 -0.13 16.34
CA ALA A 207 1.59 -0.76 15.79
C ALA A 207 2.14 0.15 14.70
N ILE A 208 3.45 0.36 14.68
CA ILE A 208 4.11 1.24 13.73
C ILE A 208 5.15 0.44 12.96
N LEU A 209 5.07 0.54 11.63
CA LEU A 209 6.11 0.05 10.73
C LEU A 209 6.95 1.25 10.29
N THR A 210 8.21 1.28 10.69
CA THR A 210 9.14 2.37 10.40
C THR A 210 10.56 1.88 10.20
N ASN A 211 11.39 2.69 9.56
CA ASN A 211 12.84 2.49 9.48
C ASN A 211 13.52 3.86 9.39
N ASP A 212 14.74 3.95 9.92
CA ASP A 212 15.57 5.15 9.89
C ASP A 212 16.12 5.47 8.47
N THR A 213 16.05 4.48 7.57
CA THR A 213 16.52 4.60 6.17
C THR A 213 15.53 3.94 5.23
N VAL A 214 14.97 4.70 4.31
CA VAL A 214 13.90 4.25 3.40
C VAL A 214 14.30 3.12 2.44
N SER A 215 15.58 2.99 2.11
CA SER A 215 16.14 1.94 1.26
C SER A 215 16.53 0.65 2.00
N TYR A 216 16.33 0.57 3.32
CA TYR A 216 16.80 -0.55 4.12
C TYR A 216 15.68 -1.59 4.38
N THR A 217 16.07 -2.87 4.38
CA THR A 217 15.13 -4.00 4.54
C THR A 217 15.04 -4.57 5.95
N HIS A 218 15.95 -4.18 6.86
CA HIS A 218 15.90 -4.63 8.24
C HIS A 218 14.95 -3.72 9.05
N LEU A 219 13.75 -4.20 9.24
CA LEU A 219 12.69 -3.50 9.97
C LEU A 219 12.83 -3.69 11.48
N ARG A 220 12.58 -2.61 12.21
CA ARG A 220 12.20 -2.68 13.62
C ARG A 220 10.68 -2.54 13.70
N ALA A 221 9.98 -3.62 14.02
CA ALA A 221 8.59 -3.52 14.46
C ALA A 221 8.62 -3.13 15.95
N HIS A 222 7.97 -2.05 16.30
CA HIS A 222 7.68 -1.69 17.69
C HIS A 222 6.21 -1.98 17.95
N GLU A 223 5.95 -2.93 18.84
CA GLU A 223 4.63 -3.16 19.44
C GLU A 223 4.43 -2.20 20.61
#